data_755736a0d2cfb48bc4f8e5979332ccf4
#
_entry.id   755736a0d2cfb48bc4f8e5979332ccf4
#
_cell.length_a   1.000
_cell.length_b   1.000
_cell.length_c   1.000
_cell.angle_alpha   90.00
_cell.angle_beta   90.00
_cell.angle_gamma   90.00
#
_symmetry.space_group_name_H-M   'P 1'
#
loop_
_entity.id
_entity.type
_entity.pdbx_description
1 polymer ?
#
loop_
_entity_poly.entity_id
_entity_poly.type
_entity_poly.pdbx_seq_one_letter_code
_entity_poly.pdbx_strand_id
1 'polypeptide(L)'
;MSKLRWNEVCVLWNGEAFDCGTRLCCKTAYAGLILNLSRDGGSGEEPPSRDALFWKRLKEELPELDLKAREVLRNAFPGENIAALPLTELALDQDESYGVFALGYDTGETLAGRLYLFVPFDEGFQLCGEPICELC
;
A
#
# COMPACT_ATOMS: atom_id res chain seq x y z
N MET A 1 -1.12 -21.13 -12.17
CA MET A 1 -2.22 -20.29 -11.72
C MET A 1 -2.32 -19.05 -12.57
N SER A 2 -3.55 -18.65 -12.88
CA SER A 2 -3.77 -17.46 -13.66
C SER A 2 -3.55 -16.21 -12.83
N LYS A 3 -2.92 -15.22 -13.44
CA LYS A 3 -2.73 -13.91 -12.84
C LYS A 3 -4.05 -13.14 -12.87
N LEU A 4 -4.30 -12.35 -11.84
CA LEU A 4 -5.53 -11.57 -11.74
C LEU A 4 -5.42 -10.26 -12.50
N ARG A 5 -6.47 -9.90 -13.19
CA ARG A 5 -6.64 -8.55 -13.74
C ARG A 5 -7.02 -7.60 -12.60
N TRP A 6 -6.82 -6.31 -12.82
CA TRP A 6 -7.09 -5.32 -11.76
C TRP A 6 -8.53 -5.33 -11.26
N ASN A 7 -9.50 -5.48 -12.15
CA ASN A 7 -10.90 -5.57 -11.73
C ASN A 7 -11.18 -6.81 -10.86
N GLU A 8 -10.48 -7.92 -11.11
CA GLU A 8 -10.60 -9.12 -10.29
C GLU A 8 -9.98 -8.91 -8.91
N VAL A 9 -8.87 -8.18 -8.84
CA VAL A 9 -8.27 -7.77 -7.55
C VAL A 9 -9.25 -6.91 -6.75
N CYS A 10 -9.90 -5.96 -7.40
CA CYS A 10 -10.90 -5.12 -6.73
C CYS A 10 -12.04 -5.94 -6.16
N VAL A 11 -12.54 -6.93 -6.91
CA VAL A 11 -13.59 -7.84 -6.43
C VAL A 11 -13.12 -8.65 -5.22
N LEU A 12 -11.90 -9.20 -5.29
CA LEU A 12 -11.32 -9.97 -4.20
C LEU A 12 -11.20 -9.17 -2.90
N TRP A 13 -10.89 -7.89 -3.03
CA TRP A 13 -10.73 -6.97 -1.90
C TRP A 13 -12.03 -6.24 -1.53
N ASN A 14 -13.15 -6.61 -2.14
CA ASN A 14 -14.45 -5.95 -1.94
C ASN A 14 -14.37 -4.43 -2.17
N GLY A 15 -13.58 -4.04 -3.16
CA GLY A 15 -13.31 -2.65 -3.45
C GLY A 15 -13.89 -2.19 -4.77
N GLU A 16 -13.82 -0.89 -5.01
CA GLU A 16 -14.26 -0.26 -6.25
C GLU A 16 -13.06 0.38 -6.96
N ALA A 17 -12.91 0.06 -8.26
CA ALA A 17 -11.91 0.70 -9.08
C ALA A 17 -12.28 2.17 -9.31
N PHE A 18 -11.27 3.03 -9.34
CA PHE A 18 -11.50 4.45 -9.67
C PHE A 18 -10.34 4.97 -10.50
N ASP A 19 -10.59 6.07 -11.20
CA ASP A 19 -9.58 6.69 -12.06
C ASP A 19 -8.65 7.56 -11.22
N CYS A 20 -7.36 7.30 -11.33
CA CYS A 20 -6.34 8.11 -10.65
C CYS A 20 -5.15 8.41 -11.58
N GLY A 21 -5.45 8.71 -12.83
CA GLY A 21 -4.45 9.08 -13.84
C GLY A 21 -3.74 7.86 -14.41
N THR A 22 -2.42 7.82 -14.25
CA THR A 22 -1.60 6.74 -14.83
C THR A 22 -1.54 5.47 -13.97
N ARG A 23 -2.17 5.51 -12.80
CA ARG A 23 -2.16 4.37 -11.87
C ARG A 23 -3.51 3.65 -11.89
N LEU A 24 -3.44 2.35 -11.64
CA LEU A 24 -4.64 1.56 -11.38
C LEU A 24 -4.96 1.68 -9.90
N CYS A 25 -6.17 2.07 -9.56
CA CYS A 25 -6.57 2.35 -8.19
C CYS A 25 -7.84 1.60 -7.81
N CYS A 26 -7.94 1.24 -6.54
CA CYS A 26 -9.09 0.55 -5.97
C CYS A 26 -9.32 1.03 -4.54
N LYS A 27 -10.54 1.41 -4.19
CA LYS A 27 -10.90 1.78 -2.82
C LYS A 27 -11.57 0.60 -2.15
N THR A 28 -11.06 0.24 -0.98
CA THR A 28 -11.66 -0.78 -0.13
C THR A 28 -11.71 -0.25 1.30
N ALA A 29 -12.12 -1.10 2.25
CA ALA A 29 -12.18 -0.75 3.67
C ALA A 29 -11.19 -1.59 4.46
N TYR A 30 -10.52 -0.95 5.42
CA TYR A 30 -9.66 -1.64 6.37
C TYR A 30 -9.78 -0.92 7.73
N ALA A 31 -10.07 -1.68 8.78
CA ALA A 31 -10.22 -1.14 10.14
C ALA A 31 -11.22 0.03 10.24
N GLY A 32 -12.28 -0.01 9.44
CA GLY A 32 -13.31 1.03 9.42
C GLY A 32 -12.96 2.28 8.62
N LEU A 33 -11.81 2.29 7.96
CA LEU A 33 -11.32 3.41 7.17
C LEU A 33 -11.15 3.01 5.70
N ILE A 34 -11.11 4.00 4.83
CA ILE A 34 -10.87 3.76 3.40
C ILE A 34 -9.39 3.44 3.19
N LEU A 35 -9.12 2.32 2.54
CA LEU A 35 -7.79 1.91 2.11
C LEU A 35 -7.73 1.98 0.58
N ASN A 36 -6.77 2.75 0.07
CA ASN A 36 -6.56 2.88 -1.37
C ASN A 36 -5.46 1.91 -1.82
N LEU A 37 -5.85 0.92 -2.64
CA LEU A 37 -4.89 0.07 -3.33
C LEU A 37 -4.50 0.75 -4.62
N SER A 38 -3.21 0.80 -4.92
CA SER A 38 -2.75 1.37 -6.18
C SER A 38 -1.54 0.60 -6.71
N ARG A 39 -1.43 0.55 -8.03
CA ARG A 39 -0.27 0.00 -8.71
C ARG A 39 0.01 0.82 -9.97
N ASP A 40 1.24 0.76 -10.45
CA ASP A 40 1.62 1.45 -11.67
C ASP A 40 0.85 0.84 -12.85
N GLY A 41 0.15 1.69 -13.60
CA GLY A 41 -0.56 1.29 -14.80
C GLY A 41 0.34 1.13 -16.03
N GLY A 42 1.58 1.59 -15.92
CA GLY A 42 2.56 1.54 -17.00
C GLY A 42 2.19 2.45 -18.17
N SER A 43 3.08 2.51 -19.15
CA SER A 43 2.87 3.28 -20.38
C SER A 43 2.37 2.36 -21.50
N GLY A 44 1.14 1.89 -21.37
CA GLY A 44 0.50 1.09 -22.42
C GLY A 44 0.70 -0.42 -22.33
N GLU A 45 1.60 -0.88 -21.48
CA GLU A 45 1.75 -2.30 -21.20
C GLU A 45 1.20 -2.58 -19.80
N GLU A 46 0.36 -3.61 -19.72
CA GLU A 46 -0.14 -4.06 -18.43
C GLU A 46 1.04 -4.61 -17.61
N PRO A 47 1.33 -4.08 -16.40
CA PRO A 47 2.44 -4.61 -15.60
C PRO A 47 2.17 -6.07 -15.25
N PRO A 48 3.23 -6.87 -14.97
CA PRO A 48 3.04 -8.28 -14.63
C PRO A 48 2.08 -8.39 -13.44
N SER A 49 0.90 -8.95 -13.70
CA SER A 49 -0.08 -9.15 -12.65
C SER A 49 0.35 -10.31 -11.76
N ARG A 50 0.07 -10.20 -10.48
CA ARG A 50 0.37 -11.25 -9.51
C ARG A 50 -0.80 -12.23 -9.45
N ASP A 51 -0.52 -13.46 -9.03
CA ASP A 51 -1.56 -14.49 -9.00
C ASP A 51 -2.53 -14.31 -7.81
N ALA A 52 -3.59 -15.10 -7.82
CA ALA A 52 -4.62 -15.01 -6.79
C ALA A 52 -4.09 -15.33 -5.39
N LEU A 53 -3.10 -16.21 -5.27
CA LEU A 53 -2.52 -16.56 -3.97
C LEU A 53 -1.83 -15.36 -3.34
N PHE A 54 -1.07 -14.60 -4.14
CA PHE A 54 -0.43 -13.38 -3.65
C PHE A 54 -1.46 -12.40 -3.08
N TRP A 55 -2.51 -12.12 -3.84
CA TRP A 55 -3.52 -11.15 -3.43
C TRP A 55 -4.33 -11.61 -2.21
N LYS A 56 -4.66 -12.89 -2.14
CA LYS A 56 -5.35 -13.46 -0.98
C LYS A 56 -4.48 -13.41 0.27
N ARG A 57 -3.22 -13.79 0.12
CA ARG A 57 -2.26 -13.75 1.22
C ARG A 57 -2.06 -12.33 1.74
N LEU A 58 -1.92 -11.37 0.83
CA LEU A 58 -1.76 -9.96 1.20
C LEU A 58 -2.95 -9.47 2.01
N LYS A 59 -4.16 -9.80 1.58
CA LYS A 59 -5.38 -9.43 2.29
C LYS A 59 -5.46 -10.08 3.67
N GLU A 60 -5.15 -11.37 3.76
CA GLU A 60 -5.21 -12.12 5.01
C GLU A 60 -4.16 -11.68 6.02
N GLU A 61 -2.95 -11.39 5.55
CA GLU A 61 -1.83 -11.00 6.41
C GLU A 61 -1.75 -9.50 6.67
N LEU A 62 -2.62 -8.70 6.05
CA LEU A 62 -2.56 -7.24 6.19
C LEU A 62 -2.52 -6.76 7.65
N PRO A 63 -3.32 -7.31 8.60
CA PRO A 63 -3.25 -6.88 9.99
C PRO A 63 -1.87 -7.11 10.62
N GLU A 64 -1.20 -8.22 10.31
CA GLU A 64 0.15 -8.50 10.80
C GLU A 64 1.18 -7.59 10.16
N LEU A 65 1.04 -7.35 8.85
CA LEU A 65 1.92 -6.43 8.12
C LEU A 65 1.78 -5.00 8.66
N ASP A 66 0.57 -4.60 9.00
CA ASP A 66 0.28 -3.30 9.61
C ASP A 66 1.01 -3.17 10.96
N LEU A 67 0.98 -4.21 11.81
CA LEU A 67 1.68 -4.20 13.09
C LEU A 67 3.20 -4.08 12.89
N LYS A 68 3.76 -4.83 11.95
CA LYS A 68 5.19 -4.77 11.64
C LYS A 68 5.61 -3.40 11.14
N ALA A 69 4.81 -2.82 10.24
CA ALA A 69 5.07 -1.50 9.68
C ALA A 69 5.05 -0.42 10.76
N ARG A 70 4.07 -0.47 11.66
CA ARG A 70 3.97 0.50 12.76
C ARG A 70 5.14 0.39 13.73
N GLU A 71 5.64 -0.81 13.98
CA GLU A 71 6.83 -1.01 14.82
C GLU A 71 8.06 -0.33 14.20
N VAL A 72 8.26 -0.51 12.90
CA VAL A 72 9.34 0.16 12.17
C VAL A 72 9.22 1.68 12.27
N LEU A 73 8.01 2.20 12.09
CA LEU A 73 7.76 3.64 12.16
C LEU A 73 7.98 4.20 13.56
N ARG A 74 7.62 3.47 14.62
CA ARG A 74 7.88 3.89 15.99
C ARG A 74 9.38 4.04 16.26
N ASN A 75 10.19 3.12 15.73
CA ASN A 75 11.64 3.18 15.86
C ASN A 75 12.26 4.31 15.05
N ALA A 76 11.73 4.58 13.86
CA ALA A 76 12.23 5.62 12.99
C ALA A 76 11.77 7.03 13.39
N PHE A 77 10.56 7.14 13.95
CA PHE A 77 9.94 8.43 14.30
C PHE A 77 9.39 8.37 15.73
N PRO A 78 10.28 8.34 16.76
CA PRO A 78 9.84 8.16 18.14
C PRO A 78 9.02 9.33 18.71
N GLY A 79 9.06 10.50 18.07
CA GLY A 79 8.24 11.65 18.47
C GLY A 79 6.82 11.65 17.94
N GLU A 80 6.47 10.70 17.06
CA GLU A 80 5.15 10.63 16.45
C GLU A 80 4.27 9.59 17.13
N ASN A 81 2.96 9.88 17.18
CA ASN A 81 1.99 8.91 17.68
C ASN A 81 1.60 7.93 16.56
N ILE A 82 2.48 6.98 16.29
CA ILE A 82 2.32 6.03 15.17
C ILE A 82 1.04 5.19 15.32
N ALA A 83 0.66 4.84 16.55
CA ALA A 83 -0.54 4.03 16.77
C ALA A 83 -1.83 4.73 16.33
N ALA A 84 -1.84 6.05 16.28
CA ALA A 84 -3.01 6.84 15.89
C ALA A 84 -3.07 7.12 14.38
N LEU A 85 -2.00 6.81 13.61
CA LEU A 85 -1.97 7.07 12.18
C LEU A 85 -2.87 6.09 11.43
N PRO A 86 -3.76 6.57 10.53
CA PRO A 86 -4.56 5.67 9.72
C PRO A 86 -3.71 5.06 8.60
N LEU A 87 -3.90 3.75 8.34
CA LEU A 87 -3.37 3.10 7.16
C LEU A 87 -4.31 3.42 6.00
N THR A 88 -3.87 4.22 5.06
CA THR A 88 -4.71 4.69 3.96
C THR A 88 -4.25 4.25 2.59
N GLU A 89 -3.01 3.78 2.46
CA GLU A 89 -2.44 3.45 1.17
C GLU A 89 -1.77 2.07 1.18
N LEU A 90 -1.99 1.32 0.11
CA LEU A 90 -1.27 0.09 -0.20
C LEU A 90 -0.79 0.23 -1.64
N ALA A 91 0.47 0.61 -1.80
CA ALA A 91 1.06 0.90 -3.10
C ALA A 91 1.89 -0.29 -3.58
N LEU A 92 1.62 -0.76 -4.81
CA LEU A 92 2.32 -1.89 -5.40
C LEU A 92 3.08 -1.44 -6.64
N ASP A 93 4.22 -2.07 -6.87
CA ASP A 93 5.01 -1.92 -8.10
C ASP A 93 5.25 -0.45 -8.49
N GLN A 94 5.45 0.42 -7.49
CA GLN A 94 5.62 1.86 -7.73
C GLN A 94 7.03 2.21 -8.18
N ASP A 95 8.04 1.79 -7.43
CA ASP A 95 9.45 1.86 -7.80
C ASP A 95 10.27 0.96 -6.86
N GLU A 96 11.59 0.89 -7.09
CA GLU A 96 12.48 0.04 -6.31
C GLU A 96 12.51 0.40 -4.82
N SER A 97 12.35 1.67 -4.49
CA SER A 97 12.36 2.15 -3.11
C SER A 97 11.17 1.63 -2.31
N TYR A 98 10.07 1.30 -2.99
CA TYR A 98 8.87 0.79 -2.35
C TYR A 98 8.84 -0.74 -2.27
N GLY A 99 9.90 -1.41 -2.72
CA GLY A 99 9.93 -2.86 -2.75
C GLY A 99 8.86 -3.43 -3.68
N VAL A 100 8.26 -4.56 -3.31
CA VAL A 100 7.14 -5.14 -4.05
C VAL A 100 5.85 -4.37 -3.74
N PHE A 101 5.64 -4.06 -2.48
CA PHE A 101 4.53 -3.21 -2.05
C PHE A 101 4.94 -2.41 -0.82
N ALA A 102 4.20 -1.34 -0.53
CA ALA A 102 4.43 -0.53 0.65
C ALA A 102 3.10 -0.14 1.31
N LEU A 103 3.09 -0.14 2.64
CA LEU A 103 1.95 0.34 3.43
C LEU A 103 2.15 1.83 3.73
N GLY A 104 1.17 2.64 3.41
CA GLY A 104 1.22 4.09 3.57
C GLY A 104 0.30 4.62 4.65
N TYR A 105 0.85 5.44 5.53
CA TYR A 105 0.15 6.02 6.68
C TYR A 105 0.05 7.53 6.50
N ASP A 106 -1.16 8.06 6.68
CA ASP A 106 -1.45 9.48 6.54
C ASP A 106 -1.14 10.20 7.86
N THR A 107 -0.16 11.11 7.83
CA THR A 107 0.19 11.91 9.00
C THR A 107 -0.57 13.23 9.08
N GLY A 108 -1.34 13.57 8.05
CA GLY A 108 -2.13 14.78 7.99
C GLY A 108 -1.51 15.87 7.14
N GLU A 109 -2.13 17.05 7.18
CA GLU A 109 -1.69 18.23 6.42
C GLU A 109 -0.48 18.88 7.06
N THR A 110 0.46 19.31 6.21
CA THR A 110 1.59 20.17 6.59
C THR A 110 1.54 21.43 5.74
N LEU A 111 2.42 22.40 6.00
CA LEU A 111 2.53 23.61 5.18
C LEU A 111 2.95 23.31 3.74
N ALA A 112 3.62 22.17 3.52
CA ALA A 112 4.09 21.74 2.20
C ALA A 112 3.12 20.80 1.49
N GLY A 113 2.05 20.36 2.17
CA GLY A 113 1.08 19.39 1.64
C GLY A 113 0.80 18.29 2.64
N ARG A 114 0.12 17.25 2.19
CA ARG A 114 -0.19 16.08 3.04
C ARG A 114 0.99 15.12 3.05
N LEU A 115 1.43 14.75 4.24
CA LEU A 115 2.58 13.87 4.43
C LEU A 115 2.15 12.43 4.67
N TYR A 116 2.75 11.50 3.92
CA TYR A 116 2.55 10.06 4.09
C TYR A 116 3.86 9.40 4.47
N LEU A 117 3.77 8.38 5.32
CA LEU A 117 4.90 7.51 5.66
C LEU A 117 4.66 6.13 5.06
N PHE A 118 5.57 5.67 4.22
CA PHE A 118 5.48 4.36 3.56
C PHE A 118 6.51 3.40 4.11
N VAL A 119 6.09 2.16 4.35
CA VAL A 119 6.97 1.08 4.79
C VAL A 119 7.00 0.00 3.71
N PRO A 120 8.17 -0.25 3.08
CA PRO A 120 8.28 -1.19 1.97
C PRO A 120 8.43 -2.64 2.43
N PHE A 121 7.88 -3.56 1.64
CA PHE A 121 7.95 -5.01 1.84
C PHE A 121 8.37 -5.70 0.54
N ASP A 122 9.03 -6.85 0.67
CA ASP A 122 9.46 -7.68 -0.46
C ASP A 122 8.45 -8.77 -0.81
N GLU A 123 8.78 -9.62 -1.78
CA GLU A 123 7.92 -10.72 -2.22
C GLU A 123 7.64 -11.75 -1.13
N GLY A 124 8.53 -11.89 -0.17
CA GLY A 124 8.37 -12.78 0.97
C GLY A 124 7.58 -12.17 2.11
N PHE A 125 7.01 -10.98 1.91
CA PHE A 125 6.27 -10.22 2.92
C PHE A 125 7.15 -9.82 4.11
N GLN A 126 8.43 -9.62 3.83
CA GLN A 126 9.41 -9.18 4.82
C GLN A 126 9.71 -7.70 4.61
N LEU A 127 10.03 -7.02 5.69
CA LEU A 127 10.45 -5.62 5.63
C LEU A 127 11.69 -5.47 4.74
N CYS A 128 11.68 -4.53 3.82
CA CYS A 128 12.81 -4.28 2.92
C CYS A 128 13.08 -2.79 2.80
N GLY A 129 14.14 -2.32 3.42
CA GLY A 129 14.52 -0.92 3.36
C GLY A 129 13.91 -0.07 4.46
N GLU A 130 14.25 1.22 4.42
CA GLU A 130 13.81 2.18 5.42
C GLU A 130 12.46 2.81 5.05
N PRO A 131 11.73 3.35 6.04
CA PRO A 131 10.51 4.09 5.76
C PRO A 131 10.74 5.27 4.83
N ILE A 132 9.77 5.53 3.96
CA ILE A 132 9.84 6.58 2.94
C ILE A 132 8.82 7.66 3.29
N CYS A 133 9.26 8.92 3.26
CA CYS A 133 8.36 10.06 3.45
C CYS A 133 7.95 10.63 2.10
N GLU A 134 6.65 10.77 1.88
CA GLU A 134 6.09 11.31 0.65
C GLU A 134 5.18 12.50 0.94
N LEU A 135 5.37 13.58 0.19
CA LEU A 135 4.48 14.74 0.22
C LEU A 135 3.61 14.76 -1.04
N CYS A 136 2.33 15.00 -0.85
CA CYS A 136 1.37 15.11 -1.94
C CYS A 136 0.65 16.44 -1.96
#